data_bdd54ba57e12460541c7e6e52922feba
#
_entry.id   bdd54ba57e12460541c7e6e52922feba
#
_cell.length_a   1.000
_cell.length_b   1.000
_cell.length_c   1.000
_cell.angle_alpha   90.00
_cell.angle_beta   90.00
_cell.angle_gamma   90.00
#
_symmetry.space_group_name_H-M   'P 1'
#
loop_
_entity.id
_entity.type
_entity.pdbx_description
1 polymer ?
#
loop_
_entity_poly.entity_id
_entity_poly.type
_entity_poly.pdbx_seq_one_letter_code
_entity_poly.pdbx_strand_id
1 'polypeptide(L)'
;MKNFEDTNSIAVMTTIAPFNIDNQRKAINSWLDAGFKVMSYNCPEEIEKLIPHFGDVEFVEAKRDARKEYGKPYVYFIDIIEFFKKSTYKICGIINSDIHLKGVNQNIIDFIMDEAKSSLVFGQRVDIDTFDDLSG
;
A
#
# COMPACT_ATOMS: atom_id res chain seq x y z
N MET A 1 -18.73 2.04 15.75
CA MET A 1 -17.66 2.96 15.40
C MET A 1 -16.35 2.18 15.34
N LYS A 2 -15.65 2.24 14.21
CA LYS A 2 -14.35 1.59 14.13
C LYS A 2 -13.40 2.16 15.16
N ASN A 3 -12.73 1.30 15.92
CA ASN A 3 -11.67 1.73 16.80
C ASN A 3 -10.49 2.17 15.93
N PHE A 4 -10.25 3.46 15.86
CA PHE A 4 -9.24 4.06 15.01
C PHE A 4 -7.83 3.51 15.28
N GLU A 5 -7.56 3.15 16.54
CA GLU A 5 -6.26 2.61 16.92
C GLU A 5 -6.00 1.22 16.32
N ASP A 6 -7.04 0.37 16.21
CA ASP A 6 -6.87 -0.99 15.70
C ASP A 6 -6.64 -1.02 14.19
N THR A 7 -7.39 -0.20 13.42
CA THR A 7 -7.24 -0.16 11.97
C THR A 7 -5.98 0.57 11.54
N ASN A 8 -5.60 1.66 12.23
CA ASN A 8 -4.35 2.38 11.96
C ASN A 8 -3.11 1.61 12.44
N SER A 9 -3.28 0.49 13.13
CA SER A 9 -2.16 -0.37 13.48
C SER A 9 -1.57 -1.11 12.27
N ILE A 10 -2.34 -1.23 11.20
CA ILE A 10 -1.89 -1.84 9.95
C ILE A 10 -1.59 -0.72 8.95
N ALA A 11 -0.34 -0.58 8.60
CA ALA A 11 0.12 0.36 7.58
C ALA A 11 0.58 -0.40 6.35
N VAL A 12 0.17 0.05 5.17
CA VAL A 12 0.61 -0.53 3.92
C VAL A 12 1.34 0.52 3.09
N MET A 13 2.46 0.11 2.53
CA MET A 13 3.27 0.93 1.65
C MET A 13 3.17 0.40 0.23
N THR A 14 3.01 1.31 -0.70
CA THR A 14 3.09 1.01 -2.12
C THR A 14 4.01 2.02 -2.81
N THR A 15 4.14 1.90 -4.10
CA THR A 15 4.75 2.92 -4.96
C THR A 15 3.79 3.15 -6.10
N ILE A 16 3.04 4.23 -6.02
CA ILE A 16 2.04 4.59 -7.03
C ILE A 16 2.77 5.10 -8.28
N ALA A 17 2.39 4.60 -9.44
CA ALA A 17 2.94 5.08 -10.71
C ALA A 17 2.20 6.33 -11.18
N PRO A 18 2.88 7.27 -11.85
CA PRO A 18 2.25 8.50 -12.35
C PRO A 18 1.49 8.28 -13.68
N PHE A 19 0.94 7.09 -13.87
CA PHE A 19 0.09 6.73 -15.02
C PHE A 19 -0.90 5.65 -14.54
N ASN A 20 -1.93 5.37 -15.34
CA ASN A 20 -3.01 4.44 -14.98
C ASN A 20 -3.64 4.78 -13.63
N ILE A 21 -3.93 6.08 -13.44
CA ILE A 21 -4.38 6.61 -12.15
C ILE A 21 -5.67 5.94 -11.68
N ASP A 22 -6.63 5.74 -12.59
CA ASP A 22 -7.96 5.21 -12.20
C ASP A 22 -7.88 3.80 -11.61
N ASN A 23 -7.08 2.93 -12.20
CA ASN A 23 -6.92 1.55 -11.70
C ASN A 23 -6.28 1.54 -10.32
N GLN A 24 -5.25 2.35 -10.14
CA GLN A 24 -4.57 2.47 -8.86
C GLN A 24 -5.47 3.12 -7.81
N ARG A 25 -6.29 4.11 -8.22
CA ARG A 25 -7.25 4.74 -7.33
C ARG A 25 -8.25 3.72 -6.77
N LYS A 26 -8.78 2.86 -7.63
CA LYS A 26 -9.72 1.81 -7.23
C LYS A 26 -9.08 0.82 -6.25
N ALA A 27 -7.87 0.39 -6.54
CA ALA A 27 -7.12 -0.51 -5.67
C ALA A 27 -6.91 0.12 -4.29
N ILE A 28 -6.40 1.34 -4.25
CA ILE A 28 -6.11 2.04 -3.00
C ILE A 28 -7.38 2.32 -2.21
N ASN A 29 -8.49 2.64 -2.87
CA ASN A 29 -9.78 2.80 -2.19
C ASN A 29 -10.17 1.51 -1.44
N SER A 30 -9.90 0.34 -2.01
CA SER A 30 -10.19 -0.92 -1.34
C SER A 30 -9.35 -1.11 -0.07
N TRP A 31 -8.13 -0.60 -0.04
CA TRP A 31 -7.29 -0.66 1.15
C TRP A 31 -7.77 0.31 2.23
N LEU A 32 -8.14 1.52 1.81
CA LEU A 32 -8.72 2.52 2.73
C LEU A 32 -10.03 2.04 3.32
N ASP A 33 -10.87 1.39 2.51
CA ASP A 33 -12.13 0.81 2.97
C ASP A 33 -11.90 -0.31 4.00
N ALA A 34 -10.80 -1.03 3.88
CA ALA A 34 -10.40 -2.03 4.87
C ALA A 34 -9.89 -1.40 6.18
N GLY A 35 -9.69 -0.08 6.20
CA GLY A 35 -9.23 0.65 7.36
C GLY A 35 -7.73 0.74 7.51
N PHE A 36 -6.96 0.42 6.48
CA PHE A 36 -5.51 0.51 6.51
C PHE A 36 -5.04 1.94 6.39
N LYS A 37 -3.91 2.24 7.02
CA LYS A 37 -3.14 3.44 6.74
C LYS A 37 -2.37 3.20 5.44
N VAL A 38 -2.58 4.05 4.45
CA VAL A 38 -1.97 3.88 3.12
C VAL A 38 -0.91 4.93 2.90
N MET A 39 0.28 4.46 2.53
CA MET A 39 1.42 5.32 2.21
C MET A 39 2.00 4.94 0.86
N SER A 40 2.62 5.89 0.20
CA SER A 40 3.32 5.65 -1.07
C SER A 40 4.73 6.22 -1.01
N TYR A 41 5.69 5.39 -1.35
CA TYR A 41 7.11 5.73 -1.31
C TYR A 41 7.55 6.07 -2.74
N ASN A 42 7.83 7.36 -2.97
CA ASN A 42 8.08 7.86 -4.33
C ASN A 42 9.22 8.87 -4.34
N CYS A 43 9.84 9.07 -5.50
CA CYS A 43 10.72 10.19 -5.71
C CYS A 43 9.94 11.51 -5.71
N PRO A 44 10.60 12.66 -5.44
CA PRO A 44 9.90 13.94 -5.33
C PRO A 44 9.09 14.31 -6.57
N GLU A 45 9.60 14.02 -7.75
CA GLU A 45 8.95 14.37 -9.01
C GLU A 45 7.64 13.62 -9.20
N GLU A 46 7.60 12.36 -8.78
CA GLU A 46 6.36 11.58 -8.83
C GLU A 46 5.35 12.05 -7.79
N ILE A 47 5.81 12.39 -6.59
CA ILE A 47 4.95 12.90 -5.53
C ILE A 47 4.20 14.14 -6.00
N GLU A 48 4.89 15.07 -6.63
CA GLU A 48 4.30 16.29 -7.14
C GLU A 48 3.15 16.00 -8.12
N LYS A 49 3.33 15.01 -8.97
CA LYS A 49 2.31 14.59 -9.95
C LYS A 49 1.13 13.85 -9.31
N LEU A 50 1.38 13.13 -8.23
CA LEU A 50 0.41 12.20 -7.64
C LEU A 50 -0.47 12.83 -6.56
N ILE A 51 0.03 13.81 -5.84
CA ILE A 51 -0.71 14.46 -4.75
C ILE A 51 -2.12 14.91 -5.17
N PRO A 52 -2.33 15.55 -6.34
CA PRO A 52 -3.67 15.97 -6.73
C PRO A 52 -4.68 14.83 -6.87
N HIS A 53 -4.20 13.62 -7.10
CA HIS A 53 -5.06 12.46 -7.35
C HIS A 53 -5.25 11.56 -6.12
N PHE A 54 -4.38 11.69 -5.12
CA PHE A 54 -4.34 10.79 -3.96
C PHE A 54 -4.18 11.58 -2.66
N GLY A 55 -5.14 12.48 -2.38
CA GLY A 55 -5.08 13.33 -1.19
C GLY A 55 -5.22 12.58 0.13
N ASP A 56 -5.69 11.34 0.10
CA ASP A 56 -5.88 10.49 1.26
C ASP A 56 -4.73 9.49 1.48
N VAL A 57 -3.68 9.59 0.66
CA VAL A 57 -2.46 8.78 0.77
C VAL A 57 -1.35 9.65 1.35
N GLU A 58 -0.61 9.10 2.32
CA GLU A 58 0.58 9.77 2.83
C GLU A 58 1.77 9.43 1.93
N PHE A 59 2.37 10.43 1.31
CA PHE A 59 3.55 10.24 0.48
C PHE A 59 4.82 10.35 1.32
N VAL A 60 5.70 9.37 1.14
CA VAL A 60 7.02 9.36 1.78
C VAL A 60 8.07 9.54 0.69
N GLU A 61 8.89 10.58 0.84
CA GLU A 61 9.90 10.91 -0.15
C GLU A 61 11.06 9.93 -0.10
N ALA A 62 11.34 9.30 -1.24
CA ALA A 62 12.48 8.42 -1.40
C ALA A 62 13.77 9.25 -1.43
N LYS A 63 14.70 8.97 -0.55
CA LYS A 63 16.00 9.65 -0.50
C LYS A 63 16.90 9.25 -1.66
N ARG A 64 16.68 8.06 -2.22
CA ARG A 64 17.39 7.54 -3.37
C ARG A 64 16.44 6.66 -4.18
N ASP A 65 16.77 6.47 -5.44
CA ASP A 65 16.05 5.56 -6.31
C ASP A 65 17.01 4.93 -7.34
N ALA A 66 16.49 4.09 -8.21
CA ALA A 66 17.30 3.31 -9.14
C ALA A 66 17.54 4.00 -10.49
N ARG A 67 17.26 5.31 -10.62
CA ARG A 67 17.45 6.01 -11.90
C ARG A 67 18.86 5.90 -12.42
N LYS A 68 19.84 5.97 -11.53
CA LYS A 68 21.27 5.93 -11.87
C LYS A 68 21.67 4.57 -12.43
N GLU A 69 21.11 3.48 -11.92
CA GLU A 69 21.47 2.11 -12.32
C GLU A 69 20.59 1.56 -13.42
N TYR A 70 19.29 1.91 -13.41
CA TYR A 70 18.30 1.30 -14.30
C TYR A 70 17.54 2.31 -15.17
N GLY A 71 17.85 3.60 -15.04
CA GLY A 71 17.20 4.65 -15.84
C GLY A 71 15.77 4.98 -15.41
N LYS A 72 15.22 4.31 -14.41
CA LYS A 72 13.87 4.53 -13.89
C LYS A 72 13.90 4.73 -12.38
N PRO A 73 12.99 5.53 -11.81
CA PRO A 73 12.99 5.86 -10.38
C PRO A 73 12.38 4.75 -9.51
N TYR A 74 12.80 3.51 -9.75
CA TYR A 74 12.38 2.39 -8.90
C TYR A 74 12.93 2.60 -7.49
N VAL A 75 12.10 2.33 -6.50
CA VAL A 75 12.51 2.43 -5.10
C VAL A 75 13.09 1.09 -4.62
N TYR A 76 13.97 1.17 -3.64
CA TYR A 76 14.56 -0.02 -3.06
C TYR A 76 13.68 -0.56 -1.94
N PHE A 77 13.40 -1.85 -1.99
CA PHE A 77 12.59 -2.53 -1.00
C PHE A 77 13.15 -2.38 0.41
N ILE A 78 14.47 -2.44 0.54
CA ILE A 78 15.14 -2.29 1.83
C ILE A 78 14.88 -0.91 2.45
N ASP A 79 14.73 0.12 1.66
CA ASP A 79 14.47 1.47 2.17
C ASP A 79 13.06 1.57 2.77
N ILE A 80 12.09 0.85 2.21
CA ILE A 80 10.75 0.74 2.77
C ILE A 80 10.78 0.01 4.11
N ILE A 81 11.52 -1.09 4.18
CA ILE A 81 11.68 -1.86 5.41
C ILE A 81 12.33 -0.99 6.51
N GLU A 82 13.37 -0.24 6.16
CA GLU A 82 14.03 0.66 7.12
C GLU A 82 13.09 1.78 7.59
N PHE A 83 12.24 2.29 6.71
CA PHE A 83 11.22 3.25 7.09
C PHE A 83 10.28 2.66 8.13
N PHE A 84 9.77 1.45 7.89
CA PHE A 84 8.85 0.80 8.81
C PHE A 84 9.49 0.48 10.17
N LYS A 85 10.76 0.10 10.19
CA LYS A 85 11.48 -0.14 11.46
C LYS A 85 11.49 1.06 12.37
N LYS A 86 11.47 2.27 11.81
CA LYS A 86 11.48 3.53 12.58
C LYS A 86 10.07 4.03 12.89
N SER A 87 9.05 3.39 12.34
CA SER A 87 7.65 3.78 12.54
C SER A 87 7.09 3.15 13.81
N THR A 88 5.93 3.64 14.22
CA THR A 88 5.19 3.12 15.37
C THR A 88 4.08 2.14 15.00
N TYR A 89 3.94 1.82 13.72
CA TYR A 89 2.91 0.89 13.27
C TYR A 89 3.23 -0.54 13.72
N LYS A 90 2.23 -1.21 14.23
CA LYS A 90 2.39 -2.59 14.74
C LYS A 90 2.59 -3.59 13.63
N ILE A 91 1.83 -3.44 12.56
CA ILE A 91 1.87 -4.34 11.39
C ILE A 91 2.13 -3.48 10.16
N CYS A 92 3.09 -3.91 9.37
CA CYS A 92 3.48 -3.21 8.15
C CYS A 92 3.41 -4.16 6.97
N GLY A 93 2.87 -3.68 5.88
CA GLY A 93 2.74 -4.47 4.66
C GLY A 93 3.20 -3.71 3.44
N ILE A 94 3.47 -4.44 2.37
CA ILE A 94 3.82 -3.88 1.07
C ILE A 94 2.86 -4.50 0.06
N ILE A 95 2.21 -3.66 -0.73
CA ILE A 95 1.23 -4.08 -1.73
C ILE A 95 1.51 -3.31 -3.02
N ASN A 96 1.49 -4.00 -4.15
CA ASN A 96 1.56 -3.31 -5.45
C ASN A 96 0.31 -2.44 -5.65
N SER A 97 0.49 -1.28 -6.28
CA SER A 97 -0.56 -0.25 -6.37
C SER A 97 -1.77 -0.63 -7.21
N ASP A 98 -1.74 -1.74 -7.90
CA ASP A 98 -2.82 -2.24 -8.74
C ASP A 98 -3.54 -3.48 -8.16
N ILE A 99 -3.25 -3.84 -6.91
CA ILE A 99 -3.89 -4.98 -6.24
C ILE A 99 -5.14 -4.50 -5.51
N HIS A 100 -6.29 -4.94 -5.98
CA HIS A 100 -7.57 -4.66 -5.35
C HIS A 100 -7.85 -5.70 -4.26
N LEU A 101 -8.17 -5.24 -3.05
CA LEU A 101 -8.56 -6.12 -1.94
C LEU A 101 -10.07 -6.29 -1.94
N LYS A 102 -10.52 -7.55 -1.86
CA LYS A 102 -11.95 -7.87 -1.81
C LYS A 102 -12.24 -8.75 -0.60
N GLY A 103 -13.33 -8.46 0.08
CA GLY A 103 -13.80 -9.32 1.17
C GLY A 103 -12.96 -9.21 2.44
N VAL A 104 -12.22 -8.14 2.62
CA VAL A 104 -11.48 -7.91 3.86
C VAL A 104 -12.46 -7.49 4.94
N ASN A 105 -12.68 -8.37 5.90
CA ASN A 105 -13.56 -8.15 7.05
C ASN A 105 -12.75 -8.18 8.34
N GLN A 106 -13.44 -7.95 9.47
CA GLN A 106 -12.77 -7.91 10.76
C GLN A 106 -12.06 -9.22 11.11
N ASN A 107 -12.61 -10.36 10.70
CA ASN A 107 -11.98 -11.66 10.96
C ASN A 107 -10.63 -11.78 10.25
N ILE A 108 -10.54 -11.28 9.02
CA ILE A 108 -9.28 -11.28 8.26
C ILE A 108 -8.28 -10.32 8.89
N ILE A 109 -8.73 -9.13 9.30
CA ILE A 109 -7.87 -8.15 9.98
C ILE A 109 -7.32 -8.75 11.27
N ASP A 110 -8.16 -9.37 12.09
CA ASP A 110 -7.75 -10.00 13.34
C ASP A 110 -6.74 -11.12 13.08
N PHE A 111 -6.96 -11.91 12.04
CA PHE A 111 -6.02 -12.96 11.63
C PHE A 111 -4.66 -12.38 11.27
N ILE A 112 -4.63 -11.33 10.44
CA ILE A 112 -3.39 -10.67 10.03
C ILE A 112 -2.65 -10.11 11.26
N MET A 113 -3.37 -9.43 12.14
CA MET A 113 -2.77 -8.82 13.32
C MET A 113 -2.18 -9.87 14.27
N ASP A 114 -2.81 -11.02 14.39
CA ASP A 114 -2.33 -12.09 15.23
C ASP A 114 -1.12 -12.81 14.62
N GLU A 115 -1.23 -13.22 13.37
CA GLU A 115 -0.19 -14.00 12.69
C GLU A 115 1.06 -13.17 12.37
N ALA A 116 0.90 -11.90 12.00
CA ALA A 116 2.03 -11.07 11.60
C ALA A 116 2.91 -10.63 12.78
N LYS A 117 2.52 -10.92 14.00
CA LYS A 117 3.39 -10.68 15.17
C LYS A 117 4.65 -11.53 15.15
N SER A 118 4.56 -12.73 14.58
CA SER A 118 5.65 -13.72 14.62
C SER A 118 5.95 -14.34 13.27
N SER A 119 5.22 -13.97 12.22
CA SER A 119 5.32 -14.58 10.90
C SER A 119 5.17 -13.55 9.79
N LEU A 120 5.70 -13.88 8.63
CA LEU A 120 5.42 -13.15 7.41
C LEU A 120 4.10 -13.68 6.83
N VAL A 121 3.12 -12.81 6.67
CA VAL A 121 1.84 -13.14 6.07
C VAL A 121 1.81 -12.59 4.63
N PHE A 122 1.46 -13.43 3.68
CA PHE A 122 1.31 -12.99 2.29
C PHE A 122 0.05 -13.57 1.69
N GLY A 123 -0.53 -12.79 0.76
CA GLY A 123 -1.71 -13.20 0.01
C GLY A 123 -1.36 -13.59 -1.41
N GLN A 124 -2.16 -14.45 -1.97
CA GLN A 124 -2.04 -14.81 -3.39
C GLN A 124 -3.01 -13.96 -4.20
N ARG A 125 -2.50 -13.36 -5.28
CA ARG A 125 -3.36 -12.57 -6.17
C ARG A 125 -4.04 -13.48 -7.18
N VAL A 126 -5.21 -13.01 -7.63
CA VAL A 126 -5.92 -13.59 -8.77
C VAL A 126 -5.96 -12.54 -9.88
N ASP A 127 -5.47 -12.87 -11.05
CA ASP A 127 -5.51 -11.96 -12.19
C ASP A 127 -6.92 -11.87 -12.76
N ILE A 128 -7.37 -10.63 -13.03
CA ILE A 128 -8.68 -10.35 -13.61
C ILE A 128 -8.53 -9.42 -14.81
N ASP A 129 -9.44 -9.52 -15.78
CA ASP A 129 -9.45 -8.63 -16.94
C ASP A 129 -10.08 -7.28 -16.61
N THR A 130 -11.14 -7.29 -15.79
CA THR A 130 -11.84 -6.09 -15.33
C THR A 130 -12.26 -6.24 -13.88
N PHE A 131 -12.57 -5.11 -13.24
CA PHE A 131 -13.11 -5.12 -11.87
C PHE A 131 -14.49 -5.79 -11.76
N ASP A 132 -15.22 -5.90 -12.85
CA ASP A 132 -16.51 -6.59 -12.88
C ASP A 132 -16.37 -8.09 -12.58
N ASP A 133 -15.21 -8.67 -12.89
CA ASP A 133 -14.93 -10.08 -12.59
C ASP A 133 -14.91 -10.36 -11.08
N LEU A 134 -14.84 -9.33 -10.25
CA LEU A 134 -14.89 -9.47 -8.80
C LEU A 134 -16.30 -9.62 -8.24
N SER A 135 -17.33 -9.37 -9.03
CA SER A 135 -18.73 -9.35 -8.58
C SER A 135 -19.42 -10.70 -8.63
N GLY A 136 -18.73 -11.71 -9.08
CA GLY A 136 -19.27 -13.07 -9.18
C GLY A 136 -19.19 -13.91 -7.93
#